data_adfed0a40fc561ed9d48095391e09680
#
_entry.id   adfed0a40fc561ed9d48095391e09680
#
_cell.length_a   1.000
_cell.length_b   1.000
_cell.length_c   1.000
_cell.angle_alpha   90.00
_cell.angle_beta   90.00
_cell.angle_gamma   90.00
#
_symmetry.space_group_name_H-M   'P 1'
#
loop_
_entity.id
_entity.type
_entity.pdbx_description
1 polymer ?
#
loop_
_entity_poly.entity_id
_entity_poly.type
_entity_poly.pdbx_seq_one_letter_code
_entity_poly.pdbx_strand_id
1 'polypeptide(L)'
;MYGQELSKEQQILLLVHFIKENPPARELKRALAVKLVLEGKSYREIQDILVVSVGFISESVSRFELGGIEGMRSKYRGSKSYLTAEEKAEIIEWIKSQNGLDITELECYIAEKYDVVFKPIQSYYQILKEAGISWQKGKKVNPKQDPEKVNEKNQEIAKILEENREDIEAGKLVVYTIDECHLRYEDVCGYGWNIEGKPIEFPIDDYNARQTYYGALNIVTGDFILQEHKAGNGENTIDFIKELQKLNHSARLLIIWDGASYHSSEDFRKFLDEENKDLEINQWKITCIKMAPYAPKENPVEAIWLQLKTLLRRFRRFAKKFGIVKRMFKMFVKFKLFNLPDLKKYDTFSRFI
;
A
#
# COMPACT_ATOMS: atom_id res chain seq x y z
N MET A 1 -16.31 -37.49 39.20
CA MET A 1 -16.73 -37.12 40.56
C MET A 1 -16.47 -35.63 40.89
N TYR A 2 -16.79 -34.71 40.04
CA TYR A 2 -16.59 -33.28 40.31
C TYR A 2 -17.90 -32.50 40.59
N GLY A 3 -19.06 -33.13 40.46
CA GLY A 3 -20.37 -32.48 40.63
C GLY A 3 -21.12 -32.74 41.92
N GLN A 4 -20.64 -33.62 42.81
CA GLN A 4 -21.37 -34.01 44.01
C GLN A 4 -20.95 -33.27 45.28
N GLU A 5 -19.89 -32.44 45.28
CA GLU A 5 -19.40 -31.71 46.43
C GLU A 5 -19.80 -30.22 46.47
N LEU A 6 -20.35 -29.69 45.36
CA LEU A 6 -20.71 -28.26 45.28
C LEU A 6 -22.18 -28.03 45.58
N SER A 7 -22.51 -26.98 46.36
CA SER A 7 -23.90 -26.57 46.55
C SER A 7 -24.54 -26.14 45.23
N LYS A 8 -25.87 -26.19 45.17
CA LYS A 8 -26.63 -25.77 43.99
C LYS A 8 -26.30 -24.33 43.57
N GLU A 9 -26.13 -23.44 44.52
CA GLU A 9 -25.75 -22.04 44.28
C GLU A 9 -24.34 -21.95 43.69
N GLN A 10 -23.39 -22.74 44.19
CA GLN A 10 -22.02 -22.79 43.65
C GLN A 10 -21.98 -23.31 42.22
N GLN A 11 -22.79 -24.32 41.90
CA GLN A 11 -22.91 -24.86 40.53
C GLN A 11 -23.49 -23.82 39.58
N ILE A 12 -24.50 -23.06 39.99
CA ILE A 12 -25.06 -21.96 39.21
C ILE A 12 -24.01 -20.88 38.97
N LEU A 13 -23.23 -20.51 39.98
CA LEU A 13 -22.19 -19.49 39.87
C LEU A 13 -21.11 -19.88 38.87
N LEU A 14 -20.67 -21.14 38.88
CA LEU A 14 -19.71 -21.68 37.89
C LEU A 14 -20.25 -21.61 36.46
N LEU A 15 -21.53 -21.97 36.29
CA LEU A 15 -22.16 -21.89 34.97
C LEU A 15 -22.30 -20.45 34.48
N VAL A 16 -22.63 -19.50 35.39
CA VAL A 16 -22.70 -18.07 35.08
C VAL A 16 -21.32 -17.56 34.65
N HIS A 17 -20.24 -17.96 35.32
CA HIS A 17 -18.88 -17.58 34.93
C HIS A 17 -18.55 -18.12 33.55
N PHE A 18 -18.79 -19.39 33.28
CA PHE A 18 -18.56 -19.99 31.94
C PHE A 18 -19.39 -19.32 30.84
N ILE A 19 -20.64 -18.97 31.09
CA ILE A 19 -21.51 -18.25 30.16
C ILE A 19 -20.93 -16.86 29.84
N LYS A 20 -20.36 -16.15 30.81
CA LYS A 20 -19.72 -14.83 30.60
C LYS A 20 -18.45 -14.90 29.76
N GLU A 21 -17.78 -16.04 29.69
CA GLU A 21 -16.64 -16.26 28.80
C GLU A 21 -17.04 -16.32 27.33
N ASN A 22 -18.33 -16.26 27.00
CA ASN A 22 -18.88 -16.33 25.65
C ASN A 22 -18.40 -17.58 24.86
N PRO A 23 -18.63 -18.80 25.40
CA PRO A 23 -18.20 -20.01 24.74
C PRO A 23 -18.95 -20.25 23.42
N PRO A 24 -18.49 -21.22 22.57
CA PRO A 24 -19.17 -21.57 21.34
C PRO A 24 -20.67 -21.86 21.54
N ALA A 25 -21.51 -21.47 20.57
CA ALA A 25 -22.97 -21.45 20.69
C ALA A 25 -23.59 -22.75 21.24
N ARG A 26 -23.03 -23.92 20.89
CA ARG A 26 -23.53 -25.21 21.38
C ARG A 26 -23.19 -25.43 22.85
N GLU A 27 -22.02 -25.01 23.29
CA GLU A 27 -21.56 -25.09 24.69
C GLU A 27 -22.34 -24.09 25.54
N LEU A 28 -22.56 -22.88 25.03
CA LEU A 28 -23.41 -21.85 25.65
C LEU A 28 -24.83 -22.38 25.88
N LYS A 29 -25.46 -23.01 24.86
CA LYS A 29 -26.79 -23.59 25.00
C LYS A 29 -26.83 -24.71 26.04
N ARG A 30 -25.80 -25.56 26.15
CA ARG A 30 -25.71 -26.58 27.20
C ARG A 30 -25.64 -25.95 28.59
N ALA A 31 -24.76 -24.97 28.78
CA ALA A 31 -24.60 -24.31 30.07
C ALA A 31 -25.90 -23.60 30.49
N LEU A 32 -26.58 -22.93 29.57
CA LEU A 32 -27.88 -22.31 29.83
C LEU A 32 -28.94 -23.35 30.21
N ALA A 33 -29.01 -24.49 29.51
CA ALA A 33 -29.96 -25.55 29.81
C ALA A 33 -29.76 -26.09 31.22
N VAL A 34 -28.53 -26.41 31.60
CA VAL A 34 -28.23 -26.92 32.97
C VAL A 34 -28.50 -25.86 34.01
N LYS A 35 -28.14 -24.60 33.77
CA LYS A 35 -28.44 -23.50 34.71
C LYS A 35 -29.94 -23.40 34.98
N LEU A 36 -30.78 -23.41 33.94
CA LEU A 36 -32.22 -23.34 34.03
C LEU A 36 -32.81 -24.55 34.80
N VAL A 37 -32.28 -25.78 34.59
CA VAL A 37 -32.67 -26.95 35.37
C VAL A 37 -32.34 -26.76 36.84
N LEU A 38 -31.14 -26.29 37.17
CA LEU A 38 -30.75 -25.98 38.52
C LEU A 38 -31.61 -24.88 39.15
N GLU A 39 -32.11 -23.95 38.38
CA GLU A 39 -33.04 -22.89 38.83
C GLU A 39 -34.48 -23.39 39.02
N GLY A 40 -34.75 -24.67 38.70
CA GLY A 40 -36.05 -25.33 38.93
C GLY A 40 -37.02 -25.20 37.76
N LYS A 41 -36.57 -24.81 36.59
CA LYS A 41 -37.39 -24.80 35.39
C LYS A 41 -37.66 -26.19 34.89
N SER A 42 -38.89 -26.45 34.41
CA SER A 42 -39.22 -27.72 33.75
C SER A 42 -38.56 -27.86 32.40
N TYR A 43 -38.34 -29.09 31.96
CA TYR A 43 -37.76 -29.38 30.64
C TYR A 43 -38.58 -28.78 29.47
N ARG A 44 -39.91 -28.67 29.62
CA ARG A 44 -40.77 -28.03 28.63
C ARG A 44 -40.53 -26.52 28.54
N GLU A 45 -40.44 -25.83 29.68
CA GLU A 45 -40.10 -24.41 29.68
C GLU A 45 -38.73 -24.16 29.07
N ILE A 46 -37.73 -24.99 29.40
CA ILE A 46 -36.36 -24.86 28.82
C ILE A 46 -36.34 -25.13 27.33
N GLN A 47 -37.12 -26.10 26.86
CA GLN A 47 -37.27 -26.39 25.43
C GLN A 47 -37.81 -25.16 24.68
N ASP A 48 -38.81 -24.50 25.23
CA ASP A 48 -39.41 -23.30 24.63
C ASP A 48 -38.44 -22.10 24.67
N ILE A 49 -37.75 -21.89 25.80
CA ILE A 49 -36.81 -20.78 25.98
C ILE A 49 -35.58 -20.89 25.05
N LEU A 50 -34.97 -22.10 24.99
CA LEU A 50 -33.70 -22.29 24.28
C LEU A 50 -33.85 -22.86 22.86
N VAL A 51 -35.07 -23.24 22.49
CA VAL A 51 -35.39 -23.89 21.22
C VAL A 51 -34.49 -25.11 21.01
N VAL A 52 -34.59 -26.07 21.95
CA VAL A 52 -33.79 -27.31 21.95
C VAL A 52 -34.68 -28.52 22.27
N SER A 53 -34.22 -29.74 21.95
CA SER A 53 -34.96 -30.94 22.29
C SER A 53 -34.80 -31.33 23.77
N VAL A 54 -35.77 -32.06 24.32
CA VAL A 54 -35.69 -32.63 25.68
C VAL A 54 -34.42 -33.49 25.83
N GLY A 55 -34.07 -34.28 24.80
CA GLY A 55 -32.87 -35.11 24.80
C GLY A 55 -31.57 -34.27 24.91
N PHE A 56 -31.55 -33.09 24.30
CA PHE A 56 -30.40 -32.15 24.45
C PHE A 56 -30.26 -31.65 25.90
N ILE A 57 -31.39 -31.35 26.56
CA ILE A 57 -31.38 -30.87 27.96
C ILE A 57 -30.88 -32.01 28.87
N SER A 58 -31.45 -33.21 28.77
CA SER A 58 -31.05 -34.39 29.56
C SER A 58 -29.56 -34.75 29.36
N GLU A 59 -29.10 -34.77 28.10
CA GLU A 59 -27.67 -35.00 27.80
C GLU A 59 -26.77 -33.88 28.40
N SER A 60 -27.21 -32.65 28.37
CA SER A 60 -26.44 -31.55 28.93
C SER A 60 -26.31 -31.65 30.46
N VAL A 61 -27.38 -32.02 31.13
CA VAL A 61 -27.37 -32.30 32.59
C VAL A 61 -26.44 -33.43 32.95
N SER A 62 -26.57 -34.60 32.27
CA SER A 62 -25.67 -35.73 32.49
C SER A 62 -24.20 -35.39 32.25
N ARG A 63 -23.89 -34.60 31.22
CA ARG A 63 -22.52 -34.16 30.96
C ARG A 63 -21.96 -33.25 32.06
N PHE A 64 -22.79 -32.39 32.60
CA PHE A 64 -22.39 -31.53 33.70
C PHE A 64 -22.20 -32.33 35.00
N GLU A 65 -23.09 -33.26 35.34
CA GLU A 65 -22.96 -34.12 36.49
C GLU A 65 -21.71 -34.98 36.46
N LEU A 66 -21.33 -35.50 35.29
CA LEU A 66 -20.16 -36.36 35.11
C LEU A 66 -18.83 -35.59 35.00
N GLY A 67 -18.83 -34.42 34.46
CA GLY A 67 -17.58 -33.71 34.09
C GLY A 67 -17.57 -32.19 34.41
N GLY A 68 -18.56 -31.66 35.09
CA GLY A 68 -18.63 -30.23 35.39
C GLY A 68 -18.60 -29.35 34.13
N ILE A 69 -17.95 -28.23 34.22
CA ILE A 69 -17.77 -27.30 33.06
C ILE A 69 -17.07 -27.97 31.90
N GLU A 70 -16.06 -28.83 32.13
CA GLU A 70 -15.36 -29.53 31.07
C GLU A 70 -16.30 -30.52 30.32
N GLY A 71 -17.32 -31.08 30.97
CA GLY A 71 -18.37 -31.87 30.32
C GLY A 71 -19.23 -31.07 29.35
N MET A 72 -19.32 -29.74 29.51
CA MET A 72 -20.05 -28.83 28.62
C MET A 72 -19.32 -28.63 27.31
N ARG A 73 -17.99 -28.72 27.30
CA ARG A 73 -17.16 -28.49 26.12
C ARG A 73 -17.42 -29.49 25.01
N SER A 74 -17.29 -29.03 23.81
CA SER A 74 -17.45 -29.90 22.63
C SER A 74 -16.23 -30.83 22.51
N LYS A 75 -16.47 -32.12 22.49
CA LYS A 75 -15.42 -33.13 22.23
C LYS A 75 -15.07 -33.23 20.73
N TYR A 76 -15.66 -32.38 19.89
CA TYR A 76 -15.38 -32.40 18.47
C TYR A 76 -13.94 -31.94 18.21
N ARG A 77 -13.07 -32.86 17.86
CA ARG A 77 -11.66 -32.62 17.54
C ARG A 77 -11.42 -32.25 16.07
N GLY A 78 -12.47 -31.96 15.31
CA GLY A 78 -12.38 -31.79 13.86
C GLY A 78 -12.33 -33.14 13.09
N SER A 79 -12.48 -33.09 11.79
CA SER A 79 -12.14 -34.22 10.91
C SER A 79 -10.62 -34.35 10.84
N LYS A 80 -10.12 -35.58 10.55
CA LYS A 80 -8.70 -35.78 10.24
C LYS A 80 -8.33 -34.84 9.10
N SER A 81 -7.23 -34.08 9.27
CA SER A 81 -6.67 -33.28 8.21
C SER A 81 -6.27 -34.18 7.04
N TYR A 82 -6.47 -33.71 5.81
CA TYR A 82 -5.99 -34.40 4.61
C TYR A 82 -4.47 -34.32 4.49
N LEU A 83 -3.85 -33.27 5.09
CA LEU A 83 -2.41 -33.08 5.15
C LEU A 83 -1.92 -33.18 6.59
N THR A 84 -0.77 -33.78 6.80
CA THR A 84 -0.07 -33.76 8.09
C THR A 84 0.52 -32.40 8.39
N ALA A 85 1.00 -32.18 9.60
CA ALA A 85 1.64 -30.94 9.98
C ALA A 85 2.97 -30.74 9.22
N GLU A 86 3.71 -31.80 8.99
CA GLU A 86 4.98 -31.80 8.25
C GLU A 86 4.74 -31.47 6.77
N GLU A 87 3.79 -32.14 6.11
CA GLU A 87 3.42 -31.88 4.72
C GLU A 87 2.96 -30.41 4.54
N LYS A 88 2.21 -29.88 5.49
CA LYS A 88 1.76 -28.50 5.47
C LYS A 88 2.91 -27.50 5.62
N ALA A 89 3.88 -27.79 6.49
CA ALA A 89 5.07 -26.98 6.65
C ALA A 89 5.90 -26.96 5.35
N GLU A 90 6.05 -28.11 4.69
CA GLU A 90 6.77 -28.23 3.42
C GLU A 90 6.07 -27.45 2.29
N ILE A 91 4.73 -27.49 2.21
CA ILE A 91 3.96 -26.69 1.27
C ILE A 91 4.18 -25.19 1.53
N ILE A 92 4.18 -24.76 2.78
CA ILE A 92 4.40 -23.36 3.14
C ILE A 92 5.80 -22.89 2.74
N GLU A 93 6.83 -23.70 2.93
CA GLU A 93 8.18 -23.38 2.47
C GLU A 93 8.25 -23.29 0.95
N TRP A 94 7.63 -24.24 0.24
CA TRP A 94 7.55 -24.18 -1.21
C TRP A 94 6.84 -22.90 -1.69
N ILE A 95 5.69 -22.55 -1.10
CA ILE A 95 4.99 -21.29 -1.44
C ILE A 95 5.90 -20.07 -1.28
N LYS A 96 6.66 -20.00 -0.18
CA LYS A 96 7.56 -18.88 0.11
C LYS A 96 8.76 -18.80 -0.84
N SER A 97 9.13 -19.90 -1.46
CA SER A 97 10.23 -19.92 -2.45
C SER A 97 9.79 -19.41 -3.83
N GLN A 98 8.46 -19.27 -4.07
CA GLN A 98 7.95 -18.80 -5.36
C GLN A 98 7.93 -17.27 -5.44
N ASN A 99 8.24 -16.72 -6.62
CA ASN A 99 8.13 -15.30 -6.90
C ASN A 99 6.77 -14.97 -7.55
N GLY A 100 5.70 -15.07 -6.77
CA GLY A 100 4.33 -15.01 -7.24
C GLY A 100 3.80 -16.42 -7.53
N LEU A 101 2.54 -16.64 -7.21
CA LEU A 101 1.88 -17.94 -7.30
C LEU A 101 0.42 -17.73 -7.68
N ASP A 102 -0.06 -18.49 -8.66
CA ASP A 102 -1.49 -18.64 -8.91
C ASP A 102 -2.06 -19.78 -8.06
N ILE A 103 -3.34 -19.67 -7.71
CA ILE A 103 -4.02 -20.70 -6.91
C ILE A 103 -3.99 -22.08 -7.59
N THR A 104 -4.07 -22.10 -8.91
CA THR A 104 -4.03 -23.33 -9.72
C THR A 104 -2.67 -24.03 -9.60
N GLU A 105 -1.57 -23.29 -9.50
CA GLU A 105 -0.23 -23.85 -9.30
C GLU A 105 -0.12 -24.52 -7.93
N LEU A 106 -0.72 -23.93 -6.90
CA LEU A 106 -0.79 -24.53 -5.56
C LEU A 106 -1.66 -25.80 -5.56
N GLU A 107 -2.79 -25.78 -6.26
CA GLU A 107 -3.66 -26.95 -6.42
C GLU A 107 -2.91 -28.11 -7.09
N CYS A 108 -2.22 -27.85 -8.21
CA CYS A 108 -1.41 -28.83 -8.92
C CYS A 108 -0.29 -29.40 -8.04
N TYR A 109 0.47 -28.52 -7.36
CA TYR A 109 1.56 -28.95 -6.49
C TYR A 109 1.10 -29.88 -5.37
N ILE A 110 -0.01 -29.54 -4.71
CA ILE A 110 -0.57 -30.38 -3.62
C ILE A 110 -1.10 -31.70 -4.17
N ALA A 111 -1.77 -31.66 -5.33
CA ALA A 111 -2.31 -32.88 -5.96
C ALA A 111 -1.18 -33.83 -6.41
N GLU A 112 -0.15 -33.30 -7.06
CA GLU A 112 0.96 -34.13 -7.58
C GLU A 112 1.83 -34.70 -6.47
N LYS A 113 2.09 -33.94 -5.43
CA LYS A 113 3.04 -34.37 -4.40
C LYS A 113 2.40 -35.19 -3.27
N TYR A 114 1.15 -34.88 -2.91
CA TYR A 114 0.49 -35.47 -1.74
C TYR A 114 -0.78 -36.24 -2.08
N ASP A 115 -1.17 -36.33 -3.35
CA ASP A 115 -2.42 -36.96 -3.82
C ASP A 115 -3.67 -36.39 -3.11
N VAL A 116 -3.65 -35.07 -2.79
CA VAL A 116 -4.72 -34.37 -2.07
C VAL A 116 -5.32 -33.28 -2.96
N VAL A 117 -6.64 -33.36 -3.14
CA VAL A 117 -7.44 -32.35 -3.82
C VAL A 117 -8.54 -31.86 -2.88
N PHE A 118 -8.50 -30.59 -2.50
CA PHE A 118 -9.55 -30.01 -1.67
C PHE A 118 -10.75 -29.59 -2.53
N LYS A 119 -11.96 -30.06 -2.19
CA LYS A 119 -13.19 -29.58 -2.83
C LYS A 119 -13.41 -28.07 -2.65
N PRO A 120 -13.33 -27.51 -1.40
CA PRO A 120 -13.49 -26.08 -1.20
C PRO A 120 -12.19 -25.33 -1.50
N ILE A 121 -12.22 -24.39 -2.41
CA ILE A 121 -11.09 -23.49 -2.71
C ILE A 121 -10.57 -22.74 -1.47
N GLN A 122 -11.44 -22.55 -0.48
CA GLN A 122 -11.12 -21.94 0.82
C GLN A 122 -9.99 -22.67 1.56
N SER A 123 -9.84 -23.98 1.35
CA SER A 123 -8.76 -24.74 1.99
C SER A 123 -7.38 -24.29 1.47
N TYR A 124 -7.26 -24.00 0.18
CA TYR A 124 -6.04 -23.45 -0.39
C TYR A 124 -5.78 -22.02 0.08
N TYR A 125 -6.80 -21.17 0.12
CA TYR A 125 -6.67 -19.81 0.69
C TYR A 125 -6.26 -19.82 2.15
N GLN A 126 -6.70 -20.81 2.93
CA GLN A 126 -6.27 -20.96 4.32
C GLN A 126 -4.77 -21.26 4.41
N ILE A 127 -4.25 -22.15 3.56
CA ILE A 127 -2.81 -22.45 3.49
C ILE A 127 -2.01 -21.21 3.11
N LEU A 128 -2.46 -20.45 2.10
CA LEU A 128 -1.83 -19.17 1.71
C LEU A 128 -1.81 -18.17 2.88
N LYS A 129 -2.91 -18.06 3.62
CA LYS A 129 -3.01 -17.20 4.80
C LYS A 129 -2.06 -17.63 5.92
N GLU A 130 -1.95 -18.92 6.18
CA GLU A 130 -1.02 -19.48 7.16
C GLU A 130 0.44 -19.28 6.74
N ALA A 131 0.72 -19.32 5.44
CA ALA A 131 2.03 -18.97 4.87
C ALA A 131 2.36 -17.45 4.95
N GLY A 132 1.39 -16.61 5.33
CA GLY A 132 1.54 -15.14 5.32
C GLY A 132 1.47 -14.52 3.92
N ILE A 133 0.89 -15.24 2.95
CA ILE A 133 0.76 -14.81 1.55
C ILE A 133 -0.57 -14.11 1.34
N SER A 134 -0.53 -12.99 0.63
CA SER A 134 -1.72 -12.23 0.24
C SER A 134 -1.69 -11.89 -1.24
N TRP A 135 -2.86 -11.66 -1.83
CA TRP A 135 -2.96 -11.25 -3.22
C TRP A 135 -2.32 -9.88 -3.43
N GLN A 136 -1.26 -9.82 -4.25
CA GLN A 136 -0.48 -8.62 -4.51
C GLN A 136 -0.53 -8.26 -5.98
N LYS A 137 -0.54 -6.96 -6.26
CA LYS A 137 -0.39 -6.47 -7.64
C LYS A 137 1.08 -6.59 -8.06
N GLY A 138 1.32 -7.21 -9.21
CA GLY A 138 2.65 -7.26 -9.83
C GLY A 138 3.24 -5.85 -9.99
N LYS A 139 4.48 -5.67 -9.54
CA LYS A 139 5.23 -4.42 -9.64
C LYS A 139 6.22 -4.52 -10.78
N LYS A 140 6.19 -3.55 -11.69
CA LYS A 140 7.22 -3.43 -12.72
C LYS A 140 8.54 -3.05 -12.05
N VAL A 141 9.56 -3.86 -12.26
CA VAL A 141 10.94 -3.60 -11.84
C VAL A 141 11.79 -3.56 -13.09
N ASN A 142 12.62 -2.54 -13.23
CA ASN A 142 13.58 -2.50 -14.33
C ASN A 142 14.78 -3.39 -13.97
N PRO A 143 15.07 -4.47 -14.72
CA PRO A 143 16.18 -5.37 -14.40
C PRO A 143 17.57 -4.70 -14.53
N LYS A 144 17.62 -3.51 -15.14
CA LYS A 144 18.85 -2.71 -15.25
C LYS A 144 19.08 -1.79 -14.05
N GLN A 145 18.14 -1.75 -13.09
CA GLN A 145 18.34 -1.01 -11.84
C GLN A 145 19.40 -1.74 -11.00
N ASP A 146 20.42 -1.02 -10.62
CA ASP A 146 21.52 -1.49 -9.79
C ASP A 146 21.43 -0.82 -8.41
N PRO A 147 21.07 -1.56 -7.36
CA PRO A 147 20.91 -0.98 -6.03
C PRO A 147 22.20 -0.36 -5.45
N GLU A 148 23.37 -0.90 -5.81
CA GLU A 148 24.65 -0.36 -5.35
C GLU A 148 24.90 1.02 -5.96
N LYS A 149 24.70 1.15 -7.29
CA LYS A 149 24.81 2.44 -7.97
C LYS A 149 23.78 3.46 -7.51
N VAL A 150 22.57 3.00 -7.14
CA VAL A 150 21.55 3.90 -6.53
C VAL A 150 22.06 4.44 -5.21
N ASN A 151 22.59 3.57 -4.34
CA ASN A 151 23.12 3.97 -3.04
C ASN A 151 24.33 4.89 -3.18
N GLU A 152 25.28 4.57 -4.04
CA GLU A 152 26.46 5.42 -4.32
C GLU A 152 26.02 6.82 -4.78
N LYS A 153 25.05 6.89 -5.70
CA LYS A 153 24.58 8.17 -6.23
C LYS A 153 23.81 8.99 -5.19
N ASN A 154 23.01 8.33 -4.36
CA ASN A 154 22.33 8.98 -3.26
C ASN A 154 23.32 9.56 -2.24
N GLN A 155 24.41 8.83 -1.93
CA GLN A 155 25.46 9.31 -1.05
C GLN A 155 26.24 10.48 -1.66
N GLU A 156 26.54 10.44 -2.97
CA GLU A 156 27.18 11.54 -3.69
C GLU A 156 26.32 12.83 -3.58
N ILE A 157 25.03 12.74 -3.88
CA ILE A 157 24.13 13.89 -3.82
C ILE A 157 24.00 14.38 -2.37
N ALA A 158 23.81 13.48 -1.40
CA ALA A 158 23.73 13.85 0.01
C ALA A 158 24.99 14.59 0.49
N LYS A 159 26.17 14.17 0.04
CA LYS A 159 27.43 14.85 0.33
C LYS A 159 27.48 16.25 -0.26
N ILE A 160 27.08 16.43 -1.52
CA ILE A 160 27.02 17.75 -2.17
C ILE A 160 26.05 18.69 -1.43
N LEU A 161 24.91 18.19 -0.99
CA LEU A 161 23.94 18.98 -0.21
C LEU A 161 24.57 19.40 1.13
N GLU A 162 25.27 18.51 1.81
CA GLU A 162 25.91 18.80 3.09
C GLU A 162 27.05 19.82 2.93
N GLU A 163 27.89 19.67 1.90
CA GLU A 163 29.00 20.63 1.59
C GLU A 163 28.49 22.04 1.28
N ASN A 164 27.25 22.17 0.80
CA ASN A 164 26.61 23.44 0.46
C ASN A 164 25.54 23.88 1.49
N ARG A 165 25.47 23.23 2.65
CA ARG A 165 24.43 23.48 3.66
C ARG A 165 24.27 24.93 4.03
N GLU A 166 25.35 25.63 4.31
CA GLU A 166 25.34 27.06 4.71
C GLU A 166 24.74 27.95 3.62
N ASP A 167 25.09 27.73 2.35
CA ASP A 167 24.54 28.52 1.23
C ASP A 167 23.07 28.18 0.96
N ILE A 168 22.66 26.93 1.18
CA ILE A 168 21.27 26.49 1.04
C ILE A 168 20.40 27.10 2.14
N GLU A 169 20.85 27.04 3.40
CA GLU A 169 20.15 27.63 4.55
C GLU A 169 20.09 29.17 4.46
N ALA A 170 21.12 29.80 3.92
CA ALA A 170 21.15 31.23 3.67
C ALA A 170 20.36 31.68 2.43
N GLY A 171 19.78 30.73 1.66
CA GLY A 171 19.04 31.01 0.42
C GLY A 171 19.91 31.49 -0.75
N LYS A 172 21.24 31.34 -0.66
CA LYS A 172 22.18 31.69 -1.75
C LYS A 172 22.26 30.56 -2.80
N LEU A 173 21.91 29.32 -2.41
CA LEU A 173 21.79 28.18 -3.29
C LEU A 173 20.40 27.57 -3.11
N VAL A 174 19.60 27.57 -4.16
CA VAL A 174 18.27 26.94 -4.15
C VAL A 174 18.33 25.58 -4.82
N VAL A 175 17.82 24.57 -4.13
CA VAL A 175 17.86 23.18 -4.61
C VAL A 175 16.47 22.75 -5.05
N TYR A 176 16.39 22.31 -6.31
CA TYR A 176 15.19 21.75 -6.90
C TYR A 176 15.38 20.30 -7.31
N THR A 177 14.41 19.46 -6.98
CA THR A 177 14.23 18.21 -7.69
C THR A 177 13.22 18.43 -8.82
N ILE A 178 13.56 17.98 -10.02
CA ILE A 178 12.75 18.23 -11.23
C ILE A 178 12.34 16.89 -11.85
N ASP A 179 11.15 16.89 -12.47
CA ASP A 179 10.63 15.77 -13.23
C ASP A 179 9.57 16.22 -14.24
N GLU A 180 9.30 15.40 -15.28
CA GLU A 180 8.27 15.63 -16.25
C GLU A 180 7.08 14.69 -16.09
N CYS A 181 5.89 15.26 -16.17
CA CYS A 181 4.64 14.52 -16.22
C CYS A 181 3.98 14.62 -17.58
N HIS A 182 3.84 13.49 -18.26
CA HIS A 182 3.01 13.39 -19.46
C HIS A 182 1.58 13.02 -19.06
N LEU A 183 0.76 14.04 -18.81
CA LEU A 183 -0.64 13.86 -18.50
C LEU A 183 -1.41 13.41 -19.74
N ARG A 184 -2.12 12.30 -19.66
CA ARG A 184 -2.99 11.77 -20.71
C ARG A 184 -4.45 11.82 -20.30
N TYR A 185 -5.36 11.83 -21.28
CA TYR A 185 -6.79 11.80 -20.97
C TYR A 185 -7.16 10.51 -20.22
N GLU A 186 -6.57 9.38 -20.56
CA GLU A 186 -6.77 8.09 -19.89
C GLU A 186 -6.35 8.07 -18.40
N ASP A 187 -5.55 9.03 -17.94
CA ASP A 187 -5.13 9.14 -16.52
C ASP A 187 -6.31 9.34 -15.56
N VAL A 188 -7.49 9.76 -16.07
CA VAL A 188 -8.73 9.85 -15.28
C VAL A 188 -9.37 8.48 -15.01
N CYS A 189 -9.00 7.46 -15.77
CA CYS A 189 -9.52 6.11 -15.59
C CYS A 189 -8.97 5.49 -14.31
N GLY A 190 -9.83 4.82 -13.58
CA GLY A 190 -9.44 4.19 -12.31
C GLY A 190 -10.57 3.37 -11.72
N TYR A 191 -10.30 2.77 -10.59
CA TYR A 191 -11.27 1.97 -9.84
C TYR A 191 -12.40 2.83 -9.26
N GLY A 192 -13.56 2.23 -9.10
CA GLY A 192 -14.71 2.84 -8.45
C GLY A 192 -15.80 1.81 -8.16
N TRP A 193 -16.77 2.21 -7.38
CA TRP A 193 -17.95 1.40 -7.08
C TRP A 193 -18.92 1.46 -8.24
N ASN A 194 -19.41 0.30 -8.68
CA ASN A 194 -20.48 0.16 -9.67
C ASN A 194 -21.31 -1.09 -9.35
N ILE A 195 -22.42 -1.26 -10.07
CA ILE A 195 -23.26 -2.46 -9.97
C ILE A 195 -22.40 -3.68 -10.34
N GLU A 196 -22.54 -4.77 -9.57
CA GLU A 196 -21.83 -6.02 -9.84
C GLU A 196 -22.04 -6.49 -11.29
N GLY A 197 -20.96 -6.89 -11.94
CA GLY A 197 -20.97 -7.31 -13.34
C GLY A 197 -21.07 -6.17 -14.37
N LYS A 198 -21.14 -4.91 -13.94
CA LYS A 198 -21.14 -3.74 -14.85
C LYS A 198 -19.84 -2.98 -14.75
N PRO A 199 -19.00 -2.96 -15.79
CA PRO A 199 -17.78 -2.15 -15.80
C PRO A 199 -18.10 -0.66 -15.73
N ILE A 200 -17.15 0.13 -15.22
CA ILE A 200 -17.22 1.58 -15.29
C ILE A 200 -16.72 2.01 -16.66
N GLU A 201 -17.58 2.62 -17.44
CA GLU A 201 -17.22 3.14 -18.75
C GLU A 201 -16.73 4.59 -18.64
N PHE A 202 -15.61 4.88 -19.32
CA PHE A 202 -15.03 6.20 -19.43
C PHE A 202 -15.08 6.62 -20.90
N PRO A 203 -15.95 7.55 -21.30
CA PRO A 203 -15.98 8.06 -22.66
C PRO A 203 -14.76 8.93 -22.91
N ILE A 204 -13.75 8.37 -23.54
CA ILE A 204 -12.53 9.05 -23.99
C ILE A 204 -12.68 9.34 -25.48
N ASP A 205 -12.89 10.59 -25.84
CA ASP A 205 -13.11 11.04 -27.23
C ASP A 205 -11.79 11.28 -27.99
N ASP A 206 -10.67 11.46 -27.29
CA ASP A 206 -9.34 11.61 -27.87
C ASP A 206 -8.29 10.82 -27.06
N TYR A 207 -7.96 9.63 -27.54
CA TYR A 207 -6.95 8.75 -26.92
C TYR A 207 -5.53 9.30 -27.00
N ASN A 208 -5.25 10.21 -27.97
CA ASN A 208 -3.94 10.81 -28.16
C ASN A 208 -3.76 12.10 -27.37
N ALA A 209 -4.83 12.59 -26.73
CA ALA A 209 -4.78 13.81 -25.96
C ALA A 209 -3.78 13.69 -24.81
N ARG A 210 -2.73 14.50 -24.86
CA ARG A 210 -1.66 14.54 -23.88
C ARG A 210 -1.19 15.97 -23.65
N GLN A 211 -0.65 16.21 -22.46
CA GLN A 211 -0.01 17.47 -22.05
C GLN A 211 1.24 17.16 -21.25
N THR A 212 2.34 17.78 -21.60
CA THR A 212 3.58 17.68 -20.82
C THR A 212 3.62 18.82 -19.81
N TYR A 213 3.96 18.49 -18.58
CA TYR A 213 4.23 19.41 -17.49
C TYR A 213 5.63 19.17 -16.97
N TYR A 214 6.37 20.23 -16.73
CA TYR A 214 7.58 20.20 -15.92
C TYR A 214 7.21 20.59 -14.50
N GLY A 215 7.73 19.89 -13.52
CA GLY A 215 7.53 20.14 -12.11
C GLY A 215 8.85 20.24 -11.37
N ALA A 216 9.00 21.26 -10.55
CA ALA A 216 10.16 21.46 -9.69
C ALA A 216 9.71 21.60 -8.23
N LEU A 217 10.25 20.76 -7.38
CA LEU A 217 10.06 20.81 -5.92
C LEU A 217 11.29 21.44 -5.28
N ASN A 218 11.12 22.59 -4.63
CA ASN A 218 12.14 23.13 -3.73
C ASN A 218 12.22 22.28 -2.48
N ILE A 219 13.38 21.65 -2.22
CA ILE A 219 13.53 20.70 -1.11
C ILE A 219 13.53 21.37 0.27
N VAL A 220 13.76 22.68 0.34
CA VAL A 220 13.79 23.43 1.59
C VAL A 220 12.42 24.03 1.91
N THR A 221 11.84 24.77 0.97
CA THR A 221 10.56 25.47 1.21
C THR A 221 9.34 24.58 0.98
N GLY A 222 9.50 23.47 0.26
CA GLY A 222 8.40 22.64 -0.20
C GLY A 222 7.54 23.27 -1.30
N ASP A 223 7.98 24.39 -1.89
CA ASP A 223 7.24 24.99 -3.00
C ASP A 223 7.37 24.12 -4.26
N PHE A 224 6.23 23.91 -4.87
CA PHE A 224 6.15 23.13 -6.10
C PHE A 224 5.75 24.04 -7.27
N ILE A 225 6.64 24.14 -8.25
CA ILE A 225 6.47 24.95 -9.46
C ILE A 225 6.05 24.03 -10.60
N LEU A 226 5.02 24.42 -11.33
CA LEU A 226 4.48 23.69 -12.48
C LEU A 226 4.47 24.58 -13.71
N GLN A 227 5.05 24.09 -14.82
CA GLN A 227 4.98 24.76 -16.11
C GLN A 227 4.47 23.81 -17.20
N GLU A 228 3.61 24.34 -18.08
CA GLU A 228 3.01 23.59 -19.20
C GLU A 228 3.87 23.74 -20.46
N HIS A 229 4.25 22.62 -21.07
CA HIS A 229 5.00 22.58 -22.33
C HIS A 229 4.37 21.62 -23.33
N LYS A 230 4.73 21.77 -24.62
CA LYS A 230 4.21 20.88 -25.69
C LYS A 230 4.82 19.48 -25.63
N ALA A 231 6.07 19.35 -25.20
CA ALA A 231 6.82 18.10 -25.15
C ALA A 231 7.92 18.16 -24.09
N GLY A 232 8.46 17.01 -23.69
CA GLY A 232 9.72 16.89 -22.96
C GLY A 232 10.87 16.86 -23.97
N ASN A 233 11.66 17.93 -24.02
CA ASN A 233 12.84 18.06 -24.88
C ASN A 233 13.81 19.13 -24.33
N GLY A 234 15.02 19.22 -24.92
CA GLY A 234 16.07 20.12 -24.44
C GLY A 234 15.65 21.61 -24.42
N GLU A 235 14.95 22.08 -25.46
CA GLU A 235 14.46 23.47 -25.54
C GLU A 235 13.52 23.83 -24.38
N ASN A 236 12.50 23.00 -24.18
CA ASN A 236 11.52 23.20 -23.10
C ASN A 236 12.15 23.04 -21.71
N THR A 237 13.16 22.18 -21.58
CA THR A 237 13.96 22.05 -20.34
C THR A 237 14.72 23.35 -20.05
N ILE A 238 15.38 23.92 -21.05
CA ILE A 238 16.07 25.22 -20.95
C ILE A 238 15.09 26.31 -20.54
N ASP A 239 13.93 26.41 -21.20
CA ASP A 239 12.90 27.38 -20.88
C ASP A 239 12.41 27.27 -19.43
N PHE A 240 12.22 26.02 -18.96
CA PHE A 240 11.81 25.79 -17.59
C PHE A 240 12.88 26.20 -16.57
N ILE A 241 14.15 25.89 -16.84
CA ILE A 241 15.26 26.30 -15.97
C ILE A 241 15.41 27.84 -15.94
N LYS A 242 15.28 28.50 -17.10
CA LYS A 242 15.25 29.96 -17.16
C LYS A 242 14.13 30.58 -16.31
N GLU A 243 12.98 29.93 -16.26
CA GLU A 243 11.89 30.38 -15.38
C GLU A 243 12.27 30.20 -13.89
N LEU A 244 12.89 29.08 -13.52
CA LEU A 244 13.40 28.89 -12.16
C LEU A 244 14.47 29.93 -11.78
N GLN A 245 15.36 30.31 -12.73
CA GLN A 245 16.33 31.38 -12.51
C GLN A 245 15.66 32.72 -12.26
N LYS A 246 14.63 33.07 -13.03
CA LYS A 246 13.87 34.33 -12.82
C LYS A 246 13.21 34.36 -11.45
N LEU A 247 12.69 33.28 -10.97
CA LEU A 247 12.09 33.15 -9.64
C LEU A 247 13.13 33.26 -8.52
N ASN A 248 14.40 32.95 -8.82
CA ASN A 248 15.51 32.91 -7.86
C ASN A 248 16.68 33.78 -8.35
N HIS A 249 16.41 34.99 -8.82
CA HIS A 249 17.38 35.88 -9.51
C HIS A 249 18.65 36.23 -8.70
N SER A 250 18.60 36.08 -7.38
CA SER A 250 19.73 36.36 -6.47
C SER A 250 20.43 35.10 -5.95
N ALA A 251 20.01 33.94 -6.36
CA ALA A 251 20.52 32.64 -5.87
C ALA A 251 21.05 31.76 -7.02
N ARG A 252 22.00 30.91 -6.71
CA ARG A 252 22.46 29.83 -7.58
C ARG A 252 21.42 28.72 -7.55
N LEU A 253 21.34 27.92 -8.61
CA LEU A 253 20.45 26.77 -8.69
C LEU A 253 21.23 25.44 -8.67
N LEU A 254 20.81 24.53 -7.84
CA LEU A 254 21.20 23.12 -7.89
C LEU A 254 19.99 22.32 -8.33
N ILE A 255 20.08 21.74 -9.52
CA ILE A 255 19.02 20.95 -10.13
C ILE A 255 19.36 19.46 -9.98
N ILE A 256 18.45 18.70 -9.40
CA ILE A 256 18.56 17.25 -9.24
C ILE A 256 17.43 16.62 -10.04
N TRP A 257 17.74 15.76 -11.02
CA TRP A 257 16.78 15.18 -11.95
C TRP A 257 17.14 13.77 -12.39
N ASP A 258 16.26 13.15 -13.16
CA ASP A 258 16.54 11.85 -13.76
C ASP A 258 17.58 11.92 -14.90
N GLY A 259 17.88 10.78 -15.48
CA GLY A 259 18.84 10.62 -16.56
C GLY A 259 18.27 10.76 -17.97
N ALA A 260 17.15 11.47 -18.19
CA ALA A 260 16.57 11.63 -19.52
C ALA A 260 17.60 12.15 -20.54
N SER A 261 17.56 11.61 -21.75
CA SER A 261 18.60 11.87 -22.78
C SER A 261 18.71 13.33 -23.20
N TYR A 262 17.62 14.06 -23.21
CA TYR A 262 17.58 15.49 -23.56
C TYR A 262 18.20 16.41 -22.50
N HIS A 263 18.35 15.92 -21.24
CA HIS A 263 19.13 16.60 -20.19
C HIS A 263 20.66 16.58 -20.49
N SER A 264 21.07 15.93 -21.54
CA SER A 264 22.47 15.86 -22.00
C SER A 264 22.61 16.27 -23.47
N SER A 265 21.57 16.91 -24.04
CA SER A 265 21.61 17.41 -25.41
C SER A 265 22.70 18.46 -25.59
N GLU A 266 23.20 18.62 -26.82
CA GLU A 266 24.23 19.60 -27.12
C GLU A 266 23.78 21.03 -26.81
N ASP A 267 22.53 21.36 -27.13
CA ASP A 267 21.96 22.69 -26.86
C ASP A 267 21.87 22.97 -25.37
N PHE A 268 21.51 21.95 -24.58
CA PHE A 268 21.47 22.08 -23.12
C PHE A 268 22.87 22.29 -22.52
N ARG A 269 23.89 21.59 -23.02
CA ARG A 269 25.28 21.81 -22.59
C ARG A 269 25.75 23.20 -22.92
N LYS A 270 25.53 23.67 -24.16
CA LYS A 270 25.88 25.04 -24.57
C LYS A 270 25.20 26.08 -23.67
N PHE A 271 23.93 25.85 -23.32
CA PHE A 271 23.23 26.74 -22.40
C PHE A 271 23.90 26.80 -21.02
N LEU A 272 24.28 25.66 -20.45
CA LEU A 272 24.99 25.62 -19.15
C LEU A 272 26.37 26.28 -19.24
N ASP A 273 27.10 26.05 -20.32
CA ASP A 273 28.42 26.64 -20.56
C ASP A 273 28.31 28.15 -20.68
N GLU A 274 27.29 28.68 -21.36
CA GLU A 274 27.03 30.14 -21.45
C GLU A 274 26.65 30.75 -20.09
N GLU A 275 25.76 30.09 -19.34
CA GLU A 275 25.32 30.61 -18.02
C GLU A 275 26.43 30.60 -16.98
N ASN A 276 27.33 29.64 -17.04
CA ASN A 276 28.42 29.46 -16.09
C ASN A 276 29.77 30.02 -16.61
N LYS A 277 29.76 30.66 -17.76
CA LYS A 277 30.95 31.16 -18.39
C LYS A 277 31.75 32.11 -17.45
N ASP A 278 33.06 31.90 -17.44
CA ASP A 278 34.03 32.66 -16.64
C ASP A 278 33.82 32.60 -15.10
N LEU A 279 33.07 31.59 -14.62
CA LEU A 279 32.83 31.34 -13.20
C LEU A 279 33.58 30.12 -12.71
N GLU A 280 34.10 30.18 -11.50
CA GLU A 280 34.61 29.01 -10.79
C GLU A 280 33.46 28.07 -10.45
N ILE A 281 33.73 26.75 -10.33
CA ILE A 281 32.69 25.70 -10.12
C ILE A 281 31.79 26.02 -8.92
N ASN A 282 32.36 26.53 -7.85
CA ASN A 282 31.62 26.93 -6.65
C ASN A 282 30.75 28.19 -6.82
N GLN A 283 30.92 28.91 -7.91
CA GLN A 283 30.19 30.13 -8.27
C GLN A 283 29.19 29.91 -9.42
N TRP A 284 29.12 28.73 -9.98
CA TRP A 284 28.21 28.42 -11.08
C TRP A 284 26.77 28.80 -10.74
N LYS A 285 26.13 29.49 -11.67
CA LYS A 285 24.72 29.90 -11.51
C LYS A 285 23.79 28.72 -11.53
N ILE A 286 24.11 27.68 -12.32
CA ILE A 286 23.33 26.47 -12.46
C ILE A 286 24.24 25.26 -12.38
N THR A 287 23.98 24.38 -11.44
CA THR A 287 24.59 23.07 -11.34
C THR A 287 23.51 21.99 -11.50
N CYS A 288 23.75 21.01 -12.38
CA CYS A 288 22.83 19.93 -12.62
C CYS A 288 23.43 18.59 -12.21
N ILE A 289 22.72 17.82 -11.40
CA ILE A 289 23.13 16.50 -10.94
C ILE A 289 22.08 15.47 -11.35
N LYS A 290 22.53 14.38 -11.95
CA LYS A 290 21.66 13.27 -12.31
C LYS A 290 21.51 12.32 -11.15
N MET A 291 20.29 11.90 -10.89
CA MET A 291 19.98 10.77 -10.03
C MET A 291 20.47 9.46 -10.65
N ALA A 292 20.43 8.39 -9.89
CA ALA A 292 20.77 7.07 -10.39
C ALA A 292 19.83 6.65 -11.53
N PRO A 293 20.34 6.01 -12.60
CA PRO A 293 19.50 5.57 -13.70
C PRO A 293 18.50 4.50 -13.24
N TYR A 294 17.33 4.51 -13.87
CA TYR A 294 16.23 3.56 -13.60
C TYR A 294 15.71 3.56 -12.14
N ALA A 295 15.90 4.64 -11.41
CA ALA A 295 15.50 4.79 -10.02
C ALA A 295 14.46 5.92 -9.80
N PRO A 296 13.27 5.90 -10.46
CA PRO A 296 12.29 6.98 -10.34
C PRO A 296 11.78 7.17 -8.93
N LYS A 297 11.88 6.16 -8.08
CA LYS A 297 11.46 6.24 -6.67
C LYS A 297 12.31 7.18 -5.83
N GLU A 298 13.52 7.48 -6.29
CA GLU A 298 14.41 8.42 -5.61
C GLU A 298 14.03 9.88 -5.89
N ASN A 299 13.17 10.14 -6.91
CA ASN A 299 12.68 11.47 -7.19
C ASN A 299 11.37 11.77 -6.44
N PRO A 300 11.36 12.68 -5.45
CA PRO A 300 10.16 13.01 -4.68
C PRO A 300 9.04 13.64 -5.52
N VAL A 301 9.34 14.22 -6.65
CA VAL A 301 8.34 14.80 -7.58
C VAL A 301 7.39 13.73 -8.12
N GLU A 302 7.85 12.50 -8.32
CA GLU A 302 7.01 11.37 -8.73
C GLU A 302 5.85 11.11 -7.75
N ALA A 303 6.09 11.28 -6.46
CA ALA A 303 5.04 11.15 -5.44
C ALA A 303 3.96 12.25 -5.56
N ILE A 304 4.33 13.44 -6.00
CA ILE A 304 3.40 14.53 -6.29
C ILE A 304 2.55 14.18 -7.52
N TRP A 305 3.18 13.71 -8.60
CA TRP A 305 2.46 13.28 -9.80
C TRP A 305 1.43 12.19 -9.51
N LEU A 306 1.82 11.19 -8.71
CA LEU A 306 0.92 10.10 -8.31
C LEU A 306 -0.31 10.64 -7.55
N GLN A 307 -0.13 11.59 -6.65
CA GLN A 307 -1.22 12.20 -5.89
C GLN A 307 -2.14 13.01 -6.80
N LEU A 308 -1.59 13.85 -7.68
CA LEU A 308 -2.35 14.66 -8.63
C LEU A 308 -3.18 13.79 -9.58
N LYS A 309 -2.60 12.73 -10.14
CA LYS A 309 -3.30 11.75 -10.97
C LYS A 309 -4.38 10.99 -10.17
N THR A 310 -4.12 10.70 -8.90
CA THR A 310 -5.12 10.08 -8.01
C THR A 310 -6.30 11.02 -7.74
N LEU A 311 -6.05 12.31 -7.55
CA LEU A 311 -7.11 13.31 -7.45
C LEU A 311 -7.95 13.40 -8.73
N LEU A 312 -7.33 13.40 -9.89
CA LEU A 312 -8.07 13.36 -11.17
C LEU A 312 -9.03 12.18 -11.24
N ARG A 313 -8.58 10.98 -10.84
CA ARG A 313 -9.45 9.78 -10.79
C ARG A 313 -10.62 9.93 -9.81
N ARG A 314 -10.43 10.60 -8.68
CA ARG A 314 -11.50 10.88 -7.71
C ARG A 314 -12.54 11.86 -8.28
N PHE A 315 -12.09 12.84 -9.02
CA PHE A 315 -12.94 13.88 -9.62
C PHE A 315 -13.34 13.57 -11.08
N ARG A 316 -13.18 12.33 -11.55
CA ARG A 316 -13.40 11.92 -12.94
C ARG A 316 -14.77 12.29 -13.52
N ARG A 317 -15.81 12.36 -12.69
CA ARG A 317 -17.17 12.76 -13.13
C ARG A 317 -17.20 14.15 -13.76
N PHE A 318 -16.27 15.01 -13.41
CA PHE A 318 -16.13 16.36 -13.94
C PHE A 318 -15.18 16.43 -15.14
N ALA A 319 -14.39 15.40 -15.36
CA ALA A 319 -13.33 15.35 -16.37
C ALA A 319 -13.86 14.88 -17.74
N LYS A 320 -14.94 15.52 -18.24
CA LYS A 320 -15.64 15.14 -19.48
C LYS A 320 -14.89 15.49 -20.78
N LYS A 321 -13.85 16.31 -20.71
CA LYS A 321 -13.01 16.72 -21.85
C LYS A 321 -11.60 16.94 -21.36
N PHE A 322 -10.61 16.65 -22.21
CA PHE A 322 -9.21 16.79 -21.83
C PHE A 322 -8.85 18.21 -21.37
N GLY A 323 -9.44 19.26 -21.98
CA GLY A 323 -9.27 20.63 -21.52
C GLY A 323 -9.70 20.88 -20.07
N ILE A 324 -10.72 20.15 -19.59
CA ILE A 324 -11.14 20.22 -18.18
C ILE A 324 -10.12 19.49 -17.30
N VAL A 325 -9.62 18.31 -17.73
CA VAL A 325 -8.56 17.57 -17.03
C VAL A 325 -7.33 18.45 -16.80
N LYS A 326 -6.86 19.16 -17.83
CA LYS A 326 -5.74 20.09 -17.72
C LYS A 326 -6.01 21.21 -16.72
N ARG A 327 -7.21 21.82 -16.74
CA ARG A 327 -7.59 22.86 -15.78
C ARG A 327 -7.61 22.34 -14.36
N MET A 328 -8.19 21.16 -14.14
CA MET A 328 -8.23 20.52 -12.81
C MET A 328 -6.82 20.24 -12.31
N PHE A 329 -5.94 19.70 -13.16
CA PHE A 329 -4.56 19.40 -12.80
C PHE A 329 -3.83 20.66 -12.32
N LYS A 330 -3.88 21.74 -13.09
CA LYS A 330 -3.30 23.03 -12.71
C LYS A 330 -3.93 23.61 -11.44
N MET A 331 -5.24 23.47 -11.27
CA MET A 331 -5.95 23.92 -10.07
C MET A 331 -5.49 23.14 -8.81
N PHE A 332 -5.31 21.84 -8.91
CA PHE A 332 -4.82 21.03 -7.79
C PHE A 332 -3.43 21.48 -7.33
N VAL A 333 -2.56 21.86 -8.25
CA VAL A 333 -1.24 22.42 -7.92
C VAL A 333 -1.38 23.82 -7.32
N LYS A 334 -2.16 24.70 -7.95
CA LYS A 334 -2.35 26.08 -7.48
C LYS A 334 -2.88 26.15 -6.05
N PHE A 335 -3.81 25.25 -5.69
CA PHE A 335 -4.39 25.20 -4.35
C PHE A 335 -3.67 24.21 -3.42
N LYS A 336 -2.51 23.70 -3.83
CA LYS A 336 -1.69 22.74 -3.06
C LYS A 336 -2.52 21.55 -2.51
N LEU A 337 -3.40 20.98 -3.36
CA LEU A 337 -4.27 19.86 -2.98
C LEU A 337 -3.53 18.50 -3.00
N PHE A 338 -2.29 18.48 -2.59
CA PHE A 338 -1.44 17.32 -2.40
C PHE A 338 -0.59 17.52 -1.16
N ASN A 339 -0.17 16.41 -0.56
CA ASN A 339 0.78 16.44 0.53
C ASN A 339 2.20 16.48 -0.02
N LEU A 340 3.05 17.29 0.58
CA LEU A 340 4.46 17.27 0.27
C LEU A 340 5.05 15.89 0.60
N PRO A 341 5.93 15.35 -0.26
CA PRO A 341 6.64 14.12 0.05
C PRO A 341 7.44 14.28 1.34
N ASP A 342 7.41 13.26 2.20
CA ASP A 342 8.27 13.19 3.36
C ASP A 342 9.71 12.91 2.89
N LEU A 343 10.50 13.96 2.76
CA LEU A 343 11.86 13.88 2.22
C LEU A 343 12.81 13.05 3.09
N LYS A 344 12.49 12.81 4.37
CA LYS A 344 13.25 11.90 5.25
C LYS A 344 13.22 10.44 4.80
N LYS A 345 12.26 10.08 3.94
CA LYS A 345 12.14 8.74 3.35
C LYS A 345 13.02 8.51 2.13
N TYR A 346 13.68 9.55 1.66
CA TYR A 346 14.59 9.49 0.51
C TYR A 346 16.02 9.58 1.02
N ASP A 347 16.82 8.55 0.79
CA ASP A 347 18.19 8.46 1.31
C ASP A 347 19.04 9.68 0.91
N THR A 348 18.77 10.23 -0.27
CA THR A 348 19.42 11.44 -0.79
C THR A 348 19.21 12.67 0.10
N PHE A 349 18.05 12.83 0.71
CA PHE A 349 17.66 14.05 1.45
C PHE A 349 17.58 13.85 2.96
N SER A 350 17.53 12.61 3.43
CA SER A 350 17.25 12.24 4.83
C SER A 350 18.23 12.84 5.84
N ARG A 351 19.47 13.13 5.42
CA ARG A 351 20.51 13.73 6.29
C ARG A 351 20.48 15.26 6.24
N PHE A 352 19.88 15.85 5.22
CA PHE A 352 19.85 17.28 5.02
C PHE A 352 18.67 17.94 5.76
N ILE A 353 17.55 17.25 5.88
CA ILE A 353 16.31 17.68 6.51
C ILE A 353 16.15 16.97 7.85
#